data_52da90faebae4ed2b98af12648993ee1
#
_entry.id   52da90faebae4ed2b98af12648993ee1
#
_cell.length_a   1.000
_cell.length_b   1.000
_cell.length_c   1.000
_cell.angle_alpha   90.00
_cell.angle_beta   90.00
_cell.angle_gamma   90.00
#
_symmetry.space_group_name_H-M   'P 1'
#
loop_
_entity.id
_entity.type
_entity.pdbx_description
1 polymer ?
#
loop_
_entity_poly.entity_id
_entity_poly.type
_entity_poly.pdbx_seq_one_letter_code
_entity_poly.pdbx_strand_id
1 'polypeptide(L)'
;MIDEFVEFARVCFTEYKDYVNKWMTFNEINIIMPRDGQKTEKNQRNLIYLHNQLVAAARATIVAHEIDSNLKVGCMICGNMSYPLTPDPLDAIARYENFQDFFCYSADTQMRGYYPPFAKRIWGKYGITPEITEQDKEDLMNGKSDFIGFSYYASGVVT
;
A
#
# COMPACT_ATOMS: atom_id res chain seq x y z
N MET A 1 -8.61 -13.61 -7.85
CA MET A 1 -8.45 -12.12 -7.82
C MET A 1 -6.99 -11.68 -7.95
N ILE A 2 -6.05 -12.14 -7.09
CA ILE A 2 -4.62 -11.76 -7.25
C ILE A 2 -4.09 -12.20 -8.61
N ASP A 3 -4.22 -13.47 -8.93
CA ASP A 3 -3.69 -14.07 -10.17
C ASP A 3 -4.33 -13.46 -11.43
N GLU A 4 -5.63 -13.16 -11.38
CA GLU A 4 -6.36 -12.50 -12.48
C GLU A 4 -5.82 -11.09 -12.74
N PHE A 5 -5.53 -10.32 -11.67
CA PHE A 5 -4.89 -9.01 -11.80
C PHE A 5 -3.47 -9.11 -12.36
N VAL A 6 -2.70 -10.07 -11.90
CA VAL A 6 -1.33 -10.29 -12.39
C VAL A 6 -1.32 -10.68 -13.86
N GLU A 7 -2.26 -11.53 -14.30
CA GLU A 7 -2.38 -11.90 -15.71
C GLU A 7 -2.81 -10.71 -16.57
N PHE A 8 -3.76 -9.91 -16.11
CA PHE A 8 -4.10 -8.65 -16.77
C PHE A 8 -2.90 -7.71 -16.91
N ALA A 9 -2.12 -7.55 -15.83
CA ALA A 9 -0.92 -6.74 -15.84
C ALA A 9 0.13 -7.29 -16.82
N ARG A 10 0.32 -8.63 -16.87
CA ARG A 10 1.21 -9.31 -17.81
C ARG A 10 0.86 -8.96 -19.26
N VAL A 11 -0.41 -9.03 -19.62
CA VAL A 11 -0.87 -8.66 -20.96
C VAL A 11 -0.53 -7.20 -21.26
N CYS A 12 -0.85 -6.29 -20.33
CA CYS A 12 -0.56 -4.87 -20.50
C CYS A 12 0.94 -4.60 -20.69
N PHE A 13 1.78 -5.17 -19.84
CA PHE A 13 3.24 -5.01 -19.95
C PHE A 13 3.78 -5.56 -21.26
N THR A 14 3.32 -6.72 -21.70
CA THR A 14 3.76 -7.35 -22.95
C THR A 14 3.39 -6.50 -24.15
N GLU A 15 2.14 -6.03 -24.23
CA GLU A 15 1.63 -5.30 -25.40
C GLU A 15 2.16 -3.88 -25.50
N TYR A 16 2.42 -3.22 -24.35
CA TYR A 16 2.73 -1.80 -24.34
C TYR A 16 4.16 -1.44 -23.90
N LYS A 17 5.04 -2.41 -23.61
CA LYS A 17 6.42 -2.14 -23.15
C LYS A 17 7.24 -1.22 -24.06
N ASP A 18 7.00 -1.29 -25.36
CA ASP A 18 7.73 -0.47 -26.35
C ASP A 18 7.25 1.00 -26.37
N TYR A 19 6.12 1.29 -25.74
CA TYR A 19 5.49 2.63 -25.68
C TYR A 19 5.49 3.23 -24.28
N VAL A 20 5.40 2.39 -23.23
CA VAL A 20 5.25 2.81 -21.83
C VAL A 20 6.26 2.04 -20.97
N ASN A 21 7.16 2.77 -20.34
CA ASN A 21 8.16 2.17 -19.44
C ASN A 21 7.92 2.48 -17.95
N LYS A 22 6.92 3.32 -17.60
CA LYS A 22 6.55 3.63 -16.22
C LYS A 22 5.09 3.30 -15.97
N TRP A 23 4.85 2.47 -14.98
CA TRP A 23 3.55 1.92 -14.63
C TRP A 23 3.22 2.16 -13.18
N MET A 24 1.95 2.18 -12.84
CA MET A 24 1.44 2.15 -11.47
C MET A 24 0.37 1.08 -11.36
N THR A 25 0.38 0.29 -10.29
CA THR A 25 -0.52 -0.85 -10.14
C THR A 25 -1.93 -0.45 -9.71
N PHE A 26 -2.08 0.11 -8.51
CA PHE A 26 -3.37 0.53 -7.95
C PHE A 26 -3.35 2.03 -7.67
N ASN A 27 -4.45 2.69 -8.04
CA ASN A 27 -4.62 4.10 -7.71
C ASN A 27 -4.97 4.27 -6.23
N GLU A 28 -4.16 5.06 -5.51
CA GLU A 28 -4.42 5.44 -4.11
C GLU A 28 -4.77 4.24 -3.21
N ILE A 29 -3.98 3.18 -3.27
CA ILE A 29 -4.22 1.89 -2.62
C ILE A 29 -4.58 2.02 -1.12
N ASN A 30 -4.09 3.06 -0.45
CA ASN A 30 -4.31 3.32 0.96
C ASN A 30 -5.69 3.90 1.30
N ILE A 31 -6.50 4.28 0.30
CA ILE A 31 -7.83 4.87 0.55
C ILE A 31 -8.78 3.88 1.25
N ILE A 32 -8.57 2.59 1.02
CA ILE A 32 -9.36 1.53 1.63
C ILE A 32 -9.03 1.33 3.13
N MET A 33 -7.92 1.89 3.62
CA MET A 33 -7.52 1.79 5.02
C MET A 33 -8.62 2.32 5.95
N PRO A 34 -9.09 1.53 6.94
CA PRO A 34 -10.08 1.99 7.90
C PRO A 34 -9.52 3.11 8.80
N ARG A 35 -10.36 4.08 9.18
CA ARG A 35 -9.93 5.27 9.95
C ARG A 35 -10.70 5.49 11.25
N ASP A 36 -11.82 4.78 11.45
CA ASP A 36 -12.73 5.00 12.57
C ASP A 36 -12.36 4.24 13.86
N GLY A 37 -11.36 3.36 13.80
CA GLY A 37 -10.93 2.53 14.92
C GLY A 37 -11.91 1.43 15.32
N GLN A 38 -12.98 1.21 14.56
CA GLN A 38 -14.02 0.24 14.92
C GLN A 38 -13.73 -1.16 14.38
N LYS A 39 -13.98 -2.17 15.21
CA LYS A 39 -13.81 -3.60 14.84
C LYS A 39 -15.04 -4.12 14.10
N THR A 40 -15.34 -3.54 12.94
CA THR A 40 -16.45 -3.97 12.09
C THR A 40 -15.98 -4.98 11.04
N GLU A 41 -16.88 -5.87 10.59
CA GLU A 41 -16.59 -6.79 9.49
C GLU A 41 -16.13 -6.07 8.22
N LYS A 42 -16.70 -4.88 7.94
CA LYS A 42 -16.28 -4.03 6.83
C LYS A 42 -14.81 -3.63 6.94
N ASN A 43 -14.39 -3.14 8.11
CA ASN A 43 -13.02 -2.68 8.34
C ASN A 43 -12.03 -3.85 8.29
N GLN A 44 -12.41 -4.99 8.86
CA GLN A 44 -11.61 -6.21 8.80
C GLN A 44 -11.44 -6.70 7.36
N ARG A 45 -12.51 -6.73 6.58
CA ARG A 45 -12.49 -7.09 5.16
C ARG A 45 -11.64 -6.12 4.35
N ASN A 46 -11.69 -4.81 4.63
CA ASN A 46 -10.87 -3.82 3.97
C ASN A 46 -9.37 -4.07 4.18
N LEU A 47 -8.95 -4.48 5.39
CA LEU A 47 -7.54 -4.81 5.66
C LEU A 47 -7.10 -6.08 4.91
N ILE A 48 -7.98 -7.07 4.77
CA ILE A 48 -7.71 -8.27 3.94
C ILE A 48 -7.60 -7.88 2.46
N TYR A 49 -8.50 -7.04 1.96
CA TYR A 49 -8.42 -6.55 0.57
C TYR A 49 -7.16 -5.75 0.31
N LEU A 50 -6.77 -4.89 1.25
CA LEU A 50 -5.54 -4.14 1.15
C LEU A 50 -4.32 -5.07 1.08
N HIS A 51 -4.28 -6.11 1.93
CA HIS A 51 -3.23 -7.13 1.85
C HIS A 51 -3.18 -7.78 0.47
N ASN A 52 -4.32 -8.24 -0.04
CA ASN A 52 -4.38 -8.87 -1.37
C ASN A 52 -3.93 -7.93 -2.50
N GLN A 53 -4.28 -6.64 -2.41
CA GLN A 53 -3.82 -5.64 -3.38
C GLN A 53 -2.29 -5.40 -3.30
N LEU A 54 -1.73 -5.37 -2.08
CA LEU A 54 -0.28 -5.22 -1.88
C LEU A 54 0.48 -6.40 -2.47
N VAL A 55 0.02 -7.63 -2.25
CA VAL A 55 0.61 -8.85 -2.85
C VAL A 55 0.45 -8.85 -4.36
N ALA A 56 -0.74 -8.49 -4.88
CA ALA A 56 -0.98 -8.41 -6.32
C ALA A 56 -0.08 -7.37 -7.01
N ALA A 57 0.14 -6.21 -6.37
CA ALA A 57 1.05 -5.18 -6.85
C ALA A 57 2.49 -5.69 -6.92
N ALA A 58 2.95 -6.40 -5.88
CA ALA A 58 4.28 -6.97 -5.84
C ALA A 58 4.49 -8.03 -6.94
N ARG A 59 3.55 -8.98 -7.09
CA ARG A 59 3.61 -9.98 -8.16
C ARG A 59 3.59 -9.35 -9.55
N ALA A 60 2.79 -8.32 -9.77
CA ALA A 60 2.78 -7.58 -11.04
C ALA A 60 4.13 -6.90 -11.31
N THR A 61 4.78 -6.35 -10.28
CA THR A 61 6.13 -5.75 -10.41
C THR A 61 7.16 -6.81 -10.80
N ILE A 62 7.13 -8.00 -10.19
CA ILE A 62 8.01 -9.12 -10.57
C ILE A 62 7.81 -9.47 -12.04
N VAL A 63 6.56 -9.65 -12.45
CA VAL A 63 6.21 -9.97 -13.84
C VAL A 63 6.67 -8.91 -14.83
N ALA A 64 6.55 -7.63 -14.48
CA ALA A 64 7.05 -6.54 -15.32
C ALA A 64 8.56 -6.66 -15.57
N HIS A 65 9.32 -6.89 -14.50
CA HIS A 65 10.79 -7.02 -14.60
C HIS A 65 11.24 -8.30 -15.30
N GLU A 66 10.44 -9.39 -15.24
CA GLU A 66 10.66 -10.61 -16.04
C GLU A 66 10.46 -10.36 -17.54
N ILE A 67 9.47 -9.53 -17.91
CA ILE A 67 9.18 -9.20 -19.31
C ILE A 67 10.24 -8.25 -19.88
N ASP A 68 10.58 -7.20 -19.12
CA ASP A 68 11.65 -6.26 -19.45
C ASP A 68 12.17 -5.58 -18.18
N SER A 69 13.43 -5.77 -17.86
CA SER A 69 14.09 -5.18 -16.67
C SER A 69 14.15 -3.63 -16.69
N ASN A 70 13.89 -3.00 -17.84
CA ASN A 70 13.82 -1.54 -17.96
C ASN A 70 12.46 -0.97 -17.56
N LEU A 71 11.43 -1.80 -17.47
CA LEU A 71 10.12 -1.36 -16.97
C LEU A 71 10.23 -0.92 -15.51
N LYS A 72 9.54 0.16 -15.17
CA LYS A 72 9.47 0.70 -13.82
C LYS A 72 8.05 0.69 -13.32
N VAL A 73 7.83 -0.01 -12.20
CA VAL A 73 6.51 -0.15 -11.59
C VAL A 73 6.49 0.57 -10.25
N GLY A 74 5.64 1.57 -10.12
CA GLY A 74 5.50 2.37 -8.92
C GLY A 74 4.24 2.07 -8.14
N CYS A 75 4.23 2.53 -6.89
CA CYS A 75 3.02 2.58 -6.08
C CYS A 75 2.42 3.99 -6.11
N MET A 76 1.09 4.06 -5.96
CA MET A 76 0.33 5.31 -5.90
C MET A 76 -0.39 5.43 -4.57
N ILE A 77 -0.10 6.49 -3.82
CA ILE A 77 -0.60 6.72 -2.46
C ILE A 77 -1.41 8.02 -2.41
N CYS A 78 -2.57 8.00 -1.76
CA CYS A 78 -3.24 9.23 -1.37
C CYS A 78 -2.43 9.91 -0.26
N GLY A 79 -1.89 11.07 -0.55
CA GLY A 79 -0.91 11.77 0.28
C GLY A 79 -1.48 12.94 1.08
N ASN A 80 -2.74 12.86 1.53
CA ASN A 80 -3.31 13.88 2.41
C ASN A 80 -2.51 13.97 3.71
N MET A 81 -1.94 15.14 3.96
CA MET A 81 -1.09 15.36 5.13
C MET A 81 -1.91 15.90 6.30
N SER A 82 -1.63 15.38 7.50
CA SER A 82 -2.19 15.90 8.74
C SER A 82 -1.13 16.60 9.58
N TYR A 83 -1.57 17.59 10.35
CA TYR A 83 -0.73 18.34 11.29
C TYR A 83 -1.34 18.20 12.69
N PRO A 84 -0.55 18.32 13.76
CA PRO A 84 -1.11 18.37 15.11
C PRO A 84 -1.96 19.65 15.27
N LEU A 85 -3.09 19.54 15.94
CA LEU A 85 -3.98 20.69 16.17
C LEU A 85 -3.33 21.73 17.08
N THR A 86 -2.60 21.27 18.09
CA THR A 86 -1.86 22.11 19.05
C THR A 86 -0.44 21.61 19.23
N PRO A 87 0.45 22.36 19.94
CA PRO A 87 1.77 21.89 20.34
C PRO A 87 1.76 20.79 21.43
N ASP A 88 0.59 20.34 21.87
CA ASP A 88 0.49 19.26 22.87
C ASP A 88 1.18 17.99 22.34
N PRO A 89 2.00 17.31 23.15
CA PRO A 89 2.63 16.05 22.75
C PRO A 89 1.62 14.96 22.32
N LEU A 90 0.40 14.96 22.86
CA LEU A 90 -0.65 14.00 22.46
C LEU A 90 -1.11 14.27 21.03
N ASP A 91 -1.29 15.53 20.63
CA ASP A 91 -1.63 15.90 19.26
C ASP A 91 -0.50 15.52 18.28
N ALA A 92 0.75 15.69 18.70
CA ALA A 92 1.92 15.29 17.91
C ALA A 92 1.95 13.77 17.71
N ILE A 93 1.64 12.98 18.74
CA ILE A 93 1.53 11.51 18.66
C ILE A 93 0.37 11.12 17.74
N ALA A 94 -0.81 11.72 17.91
CA ALA A 94 -1.99 11.47 17.09
C ALA A 94 -1.68 11.72 15.60
N ARG A 95 -0.99 12.83 15.29
CA ARG A 95 -0.53 13.13 13.92
C ARG A 95 0.42 12.05 13.39
N TYR A 96 1.37 11.64 14.19
CA TYR A 96 2.36 10.64 13.78
C TYR A 96 1.70 9.28 13.52
N GLU A 97 0.81 8.84 14.40
CA GLU A 97 0.04 7.61 14.20
C GLU A 97 -0.88 7.68 12.97
N ASN A 98 -1.55 8.81 12.76
CA ASN A 98 -2.37 9.02 11.56
C ASN A 98 -1.55 8.88 10.28
N PHE A 99 -0.35 9.46 10.23
CA PHE A 99 0.55 9.33 9.09
C PHE A 99 1.05 7.90 8.89
N GLN A 100 1.39 7.21 9.97
CA GLN A 100 1.76 5.79 9.90
C GLN A 100 0.61 4.94 9.36
N ASP A 101 -0.59 5.09 9.92
CA ASP A 101 -1.75 4.28 9.58
C ASP A 101 -2.19 4.51 8.14
N PHE A 102 -2.26 5.78 7.72
CA PHE A 102 -2.83 6.12 6.43
C PHE A 102 -1.82 6.07 5.29
N PHE A 103 -0.64 6.64 5.47
CA PHE A 103 0.36 6.76 4.39
C PHE A 103 1.40 5.64 4.46
N CYS A 104 2.11 5.54 5.60
CA CYS A 104 3.30 4.70 5.68
C CYS A 104 2.97 3.20 5.60
N TYR A 105 1.81 2.74 6.10
CA TYR A 105 1.47 1.31 6.05
C TYR A 105 1.57 0.74 4.63
N SER A 106 0.93 1.40 3.67
CA SER A 106 0.94 0.95 2.27
C SER A 106 2.23 1.33 1.54
N ALA A 107 2.76 2.53 1.78
CA ALA A 107 3.98 3.01 1.15
C ALA A 107 5.20 2.17 1.57
N ASP A 108 5.41 1.98 2.87
CA ASP A 108 6.54 1.19 3.38
C ASP A 108 6.45 -0.27 2.91
N THR A 109 5.24 -0.87 2.92
CA THR A 109 5.07 -2.25 2.47
C THR A 109 5.50 -2.42 1.01
N GLN A 110 5.09 -1.52 0.13
CA GLN A 110 5.43 -1.60 -1.30
C GLN A 110 6.88 -1.20 -1.60
N MET A 111 7.42 -0.21 -0.89
CA MET A 111 8.78 0.28 -1.16
C MET A 111 9.87 -0.54 -0.48
N ARG A 112 9.56 -1.14 0.70
CA ARG A 112 10.53 -1.91 1.49
C ARG A 112 10.38 -3.42 1.32
N GLY A 113 9.21 -3.89 0.85
CA GLY A 113 8.92 -5.29 0.63
C GLY A 113 8.51 -6.06 1.89
N TYR A 114 8.12 -5.36 2.96
CA TYR A 114 7.63 -5.99 4.19
C TYR A 114 6.74 -5.03 4.99
N TYR A 115 5.87 -5.59 5.81
CA TYR A 115 5.03 -4.78 6.69
C TYR A 115 5.86 -4.06 7.75
N PRO A 116 5.66 -2.75 7.95
CA PRO A 116 6.36 -2.02 8.99
C PRO A 116 5.98 -2.52 10.38
N PRO A 117 6.85 -2.38 11.40
CA PRO A 117 6.58 -2.91 12.77
C PRO A 117 5.27 -2.41 13.37
N PHE A 118 4.84 -1.20 13.05
CA PHE A 118 3.58 -0.63 13.55
C PHE A 118 2.33 -1.26 12.92
N ALA A 119 2.45 -2.09 11.86
CA ALA A 119 1.32 -2.80 11.29
C ALA A 119 0.59 -3.66 12.34
N LYS A 120 1.32 -4.24 13.30
CA LYS A 120 0.73 -5.01 14.40
C LYS A 120 -0.20 -4.17 15.28
N ARG A 121 0.11 -2.89 15.49
CA ARG A 121 -0.76 -1.95 16.20
C ARG A 121 -2.06 -1.74 15.44
N ILE A 122 -1.99 -1.55 14.13
CA ILE A 122 -3.15 -1.37 13.26
C ILE A 122 -4.02 -2.64 13.29
N TRP A 123 -3.44 -3.80 13.10
CA TRP A 123 -4.18 -5.07 13.13
C TRP A 123 -4.88 -5.31 14.47
N GLY A 124 -4.20 -5.03 15.59
CA GLY A 124 -4.78 -5.10 16.93
C GLY A 124 -5.93 -4.12 17.13
N LYS A 125 -5.82 -2.90 16.59
CA LYS A 125 -6.87 -1.86 16.63
C LYS A 125 -8.17 -2.35 15.97
N TYR A 126 -8.07 -3.04 14.84
CA TYR A 126 -9.22 -3.55 14.10
C TYR A 126 -9.59 -5.02 14.41
N GLY A 127 -8.79 -5.69 15.25
CA GLY A 127 -9.05 -7.07 15.68
C GLY A 127 -8.93 -8.10 14.56
N ILE A 128 -8.06 -7.86 13.58
CA ILE A 128 -7.77 -8.76 12.47
C ILE A 128 -6.29 -8.70 12.13
N THR A 129 -5.69 -9.84 11.90
CA THR A 129 -4.36 -9.95 11.28
C THR A 129 -4.56 -10.64 9.93
N PRO A 130 -4.20 -10.02 8.81
CA PRO A 130 -4.21 -10.71 7.52
C PRO A 130 -3.38 -12.00 7.59
N GLU A 131 -3.82 -13.05 6.94
CA GLU A 131 -3.02 -14.25 6.76
C GLU A 131 -1.90 -13.93 5.75
N ILE A 132 -0.66 -13.90 6.23
CA ILE A 132 0.52 -13.57 5.44
C ILE A 132 1.34 -14.85 5.29
N THR A 133 1.28 -15.46 4.12
CA THR A 133 2.04 -16.69 3.84
C THR A 133 3.53 -16.38 3.63
N GLU A 134 4.39 -17.41 3.67
CA GLU A 134 5.80 -17.22 3.33
C GLU A 134 5.96 -16.77 1.87
N GLN A 135 5.11 -17.27 0.96
CA GLN A 135 5.10 -16.82 -0.42
C GLN A 135 4.76 -15.33 -0.54
N ASP A 136 3.78 -14.83 0.23
CA ASP A 136 3.46 -13.40 0.21
C ASP A 136 4.64 -12.54 0.68
N LYS A 137 5.40 -13.01 1.65
CA LYS A 137 6.61 -12.31 2.12
C LYS A 137 7.70 -12.28 1.05
N GLU A 138 7.91 -13.39 0.35
CA GLU A 138 8.85 -13.46 -0.77
C GLU A 138 8.41 -12.56 -1.92
N ASP A 139 7.12 -12.59 -2.29
CA ASP A 139 6.56 -11.77 -3.34
C ASP A 139 6.71 -10.27 -3.01
N LEU A 140 6.35 -9.86 -1.80
CA LEU A 140 6.52 -8.48 -1.34
C LEU A 140 7.98 -8.03 -1.40
N MET A 141 8.91 -8.88 -0.95
CA MET A 141 10.35 -8.57 -0.92
C MET A 141 10.93 -8.46 -2.33
N ASN A 142 10.54 -9.34 -3.24
CA ASN A 142 11.06 -9.38 -4.60
C ASN A 142 10.35 -8.38 -5.53
N GLY A 143 9.08 -8.07 -5.26
CA GLY A 143 8.24 -7.16 -6.04
C GLY A 143 8.14 -5.74 -5.47
N LYS A 144 9.21 -5.23 -4.89
CA LYS A 144 9.26 -3.84 -4.40
C LYS A 144 9.01 -2.85 -5.54
N SER A 145 8.25 -1.81 -5.24
CA SER A 145 8.02 -0.74 -6.21
C SER A 145 9.31 0.04 -6.52
N ASP A 146 9.51 0.38 -7.79
CA ASP A 146 10.67 1.14 -8.26
C ASP A 146 10.61 2.63 -7.87
N PHE A 147 9.40 3.16 -7.71
CA PHE A 147 9.16 4.57 -7.34
C PHE A 147 7.83 4.72 -6.60
N ILE A 148 7.68 5.85 -5.93
CA ILE A 148 6.43 6.24 -5.27
C ILE A 148 5.86 7.49 -5.94
N GLY A 149 4.57 7.42 -6.31
CA GLY A 149 3.74 8.55 -6.65
C GLY A 149 2.75 8.83 -5.53
N PHE A 150 2.37 10.07 -5.34
CA PHE A 150 1.30 10.41 -4.42
C PHE A 150 0.43 11.54 -4.94
N SER A 151 -0.87 11.46 -4.61
CA SER A 151 -1.82 12.55 -4.86
C SER A 151 -1.90 13.42 -3.61
N TYR A 152 -1.78 14.71 -3.78
CA TYR A 152 -2.01 15.67 -2.70
C TYR A 152 -3.22 16.53 -3.00
N TYR A 153 -4.25 16.44 -2.15
CA TYR A 153 -5.49 17.18 -2.33
C TYR A 153 -5.70 18.25 -1.26
N ALA A 154 -5.43 17.88 -0.01
CA ALA A 154 -5.71 18.74 1.13
C ALA A 154 -4.83 18.39 2.33
N SER A 155 -4.68 19.34 3.22
CA SER A 155 -4.16 19.14 4.57
C SER A 155 -5.30 19.16 5.58
N GLY A 156 -5.10 18.47 6.69
CA GLY A 156 -6.01 18.47 7.84
C GLY A 156 -5.26 18.62 9.15
N VAL A 157 -5.98 18.66 10.25
CA VAL A 157 -5.43 18.61 11.60
C VAL A 157 -6.00 17.43 12.37
N VAL A 158 -5.24 16.93 13.32
CA VAL A 158 -5.64 15.83 14.21
C VAL A 158 -5.28 16.18 15.64
N THR A 159 -6.08 15.66 16.57
CA THR A 159 -5.92 15.80 18.01
C THR A 159 -6.20 14.49 18.71
#